data_57356f28e10216a6a0b0e7a0ba8c1404
#
_entry.id   57356f28e10216a6a0b0e7a0ba8c1404
#
_cell.length_a   1.000
_cell.length_b   1.000
_cell.length_c   1.000
_cell.angle_alpha   90.00
_cell.angle_beta   90.00
_cell.angle_gamma   90.00
#
_symmetry.space_group_name_H-M   'P 1'
#
loop_
_entity.id
_entity.type
_entity.pdbx_description
1 polymer ?
#
loop_
_entity_poly.entity_id
_entity_poly.type
_entity_poly.pdbx_seq_one_letter_code
_entity_poly.pdbx_strand_id
1 'polypeptide(L)'
;MNTYATIVADPPWKVGAGPAGAPYTLDADGVQRWDTVSRPSRPLAYASMTVDEIKALRVSDVAAKDAHLYLWTTNGYLRDAFDVVAAWGFTYSTTLVWAKNIMGGGLGGSYGISTEFCLFCRRGRAPAIGRVKGTWFNWKRPYKNGYPNHSAK
;
A
#
# COMPACT_ATOMS: atom_id res chain seq x y z
N MET A 1 25.35 14.01 2.30
CA MET A 1 24.06 13.62 1.71
C MET A 1 22.96 14.47 2.32
N ASN A 2 22.01 14.92 1.52
CA ASN A 2 20.83 15.62 2.05
C ASN A 2 19.94 14.62 2.79
N THR A 3 19.44 15.02 3.97
CA THR A 3 18.48 14.23 4.74
C THR A 3 17.13 14.94 4.78
N TYR A 4 16.06 14.16 4.90
CA TYR A 4 14.69 14.65 4.83
C TYR A 4 13.94 14.41 6.14
N ALA A 5 13.25 15.44 6.62
CA ALA A 5 12.41 15.36 7.82
C ALA A 5 11.04 14.72 7.56
N THR A 6 10.64 14.61 6.30
CA THR A 6 9.42 13.89 5.89
C THR A 6 9.70 13.07 4.65
N ILE A 7 9.32 11.81 4.71
CA ILE A 7 9.45 10.85 3.61
C ILE A 7 8.05 10.29 3.32
N VAL A 8 7.66 10.33 2.06
CA VAL A 8 6.47 9.64 1.56
C VAL A 8 6.95 8.54 0.62
N ALA A 9 6.61 7.30 0.93
CA ALA A 9 7.02 6.13 0.18
C ALA A 9 5.80 5.32 -0.28
N ASP A 10 5.80 4.95 -1.55
CA ASP A 10 4.85 4.01 -2.16
C ASP A 10 5.67 2.94 -2.90
N PRO A 11 6.20 1.94 -2.17
CA PRO A 11 7.03 0.91 -2.77
C PRO A 11 6.26 0.13 -3.85
N PRO A 12 6.95 -0.38 -4.87
CA PRO A 12 6.32 -1.15 -5.93
C PRO A 12 6.02 -2.57 -5.46
N TRP A 13 5.07 -2.70 -4.55
CA TRP A 13 4.61 -3.98 -4.03
C TRP A 13 4.25 -4.93 -5.18
N LYS A 14 4.63 -6.19 -5.06
CA LYS A 14 4.28 -7.21 -6.05
C LYS A 14 2.79 -7.52 -6.00
N VAL A 15 1.99 -6.72 -6.71
CA VAL A 15 0.54 -6.92 -6.81
C VAL A 15 0.22 -7.76 -8.04
N GLY A 16 -0.66 -8.74 -7.92
CA GLY A 16 -1.29 -9.40 -9.05
C GLY A 16 -0.92 -10.84 -9.35
N ALA A 17 -0.14 -11.50 -8.51
CA ALA A 17 0.13 -12.94 -8.69
C ALA A 17 -0.31 -13.80 -7.50
N GLY A 18 -1.15 -13.28 -6.63
CA GLY A 18 -1.62 -14.01 -5.45
C GLY A 18 -3.12 -14.25 -5.46
N PRO A 19 -3.62 -15.02 -4.48
CA PRO A 19 -5.04 -15.36 -4.37
C PRO A 19 -5.98 -14.14 -4.35
N ALA A 20 -5.49 -12.95 -3.99
CA ALA A 20 -6.27 -11.72 -3.92
C ALA A 20 -6.67 -11.12 -5.29
N GLY A 21 -6.29 -11.69 -6.39
CA GLY A 21 -6.60 -11.17 -7.73
C GLY A 21 -7.03 -12.24 -8.74
N ALA A 22 -6.94 -13.50 -8.37
CA ALA A 22 -7.40 -14.59 -9.24
C ALA A 22 -8.93 -14.72 -9.16
N PRO A 23 -9.63 -14.92 -10.29
CA PRO A 23 -11.01 -15.33 -10.26
C PRO A 23 -11.10 -16.67 -9.52
N TYR A 24 -12.13 -16.85 -8.75
CA TYR A 24 -12.41 -18.13 -8.11
C TYR A 24 -13.41 -18.93 -8.96
N THR A 25 -13.23 -20.22 -8.97
CA THR A 25 -14.20 -21.17 -9.47
C THR A 25 -14.74 -21.99 -8.30
N LEU A 26 -15.97 -22.42 -8.38
CA LEU A 26 -16.49 -23.43 -7.46
C LEU A 26 -16.15 -24.79 -8.04
N ASP A 27 -15.54 -25.66 -7.25
CA ASP A 27 -15.36 -27.05 -7.62
C ASP A 27 -16.68 -27.84 -7.54
N ALA A 28 -16.63 -29.12 -7.88
CA ALA A 28 -17.79 -29.99 -7.88
C ALA A 28 -18.48 -30.11 -6.50
N ASP A 29 -17.75 -29.83 -5.43
CA ASP A 29 -18.23 -29.86 -4.05
C ASP A 29 -18.72 -28.49 -3.57
N GLY A 30 -18.76 -27.47 -4.46
CA GLY A 30 -19.15 -26.11 -4.15
C GLY A 30 -18.08 -25.33 -3.33
N VAL A 31 -16.86 -25.85 -3.25
CA VAL A 31 -15.76 -25.19 -2.56
C VAL A 31 -15.12 -24.17 -3.47
N GLN A 32 -14.96 -22.96 -2.95
CA GLN A 32 -14.34 -21.87 -3.66
C GLN A 32 -12.84 -22.14 -3.84
N ARG A 33 -12.41 -22.29 -5.09
CA ARG A 33 -10.99 -22.42 -5.44
C ARG A 33 -10.55 -21.24 -6.28
N TRP A 34 -9.33 -20.80 -6.05
CA TRP A 34 -8.73 -19.72 -6.81
C TRP A 34 -8.18 -20.28 -8.11
N ASP A 35 -8.73 -19.82 -9.22
CA ASP A 35 -8.21 -20.16 -10.52
C ASP A 35 -6.98 -19.29 -10.83
N THR A 36 -5.83 -19.91 -10.76
CA THR A 36 -4.54 -19.26 -11.06
C THR A 36 -4.26 -19.14 -12.58
N VAL A 37 -5.12 -19.70 -13.42
CA VAL A 37 -4.83 -19.90 -14.85
C VAL A 37 -5.56 -18.92 -15.76
N SER A 38 -6.68 -18.34 -15.34
CA SER A 38 -7.66 -17.83 -16.31
C SER A 38 -7.54 -16.35 -16.68
N ARG A 39 -6.67 -15.52 -16.05
CA ARG A 39 -6.38 -14.17 -16.56
C ARG A 39 -4.94 -13.78 -16.28
N PRO A 40 -4.12 -13.61 -17.31
CA PRO A 40 -2.83 -12.98 -17.13
C PRO A 40 -3.09 -11.59 -16.52
N SER A 41 -2.52 -11.34 -15.34
CA SER A 41 -2.52 -10.02 -14.74
C SER A 41 -1.91 -9.06 -15.75
N ARG A 42 -2.59 -7.94 -16.01
CA ARG A 42 -2.00 -6.90 -16.86
C ARG A 42 -0.64 -6.54 -16.28
N PRO A 43 0.44 -6.63 -17.07
CA PRO A 43 1.77 -6.29 -16.56
C PRO A 43 1.72 -4.88 -15.95
N LEU A 44 2.31 -4.74 -14.78
CA LEU A 44 2.51 -3.41 -14.21
C LEU A 44 3.43 -2.63 -15.14
N ALA A 45 3.19 -1.31 -15.27
CA ALA A 45 4.04 -0.42 -16.07
C ALA A 45 5.45 -0.24 -15.48
N TYR A 46 5.73 -0.85 -14.33
CA TYR A 46 6.99 -0.79 -13.59
C TYR A 46 7.33 -2.16 -12.98
N ALA A 47 8.62 -2.40 -12.73
CA ALA A 47 9.07 -3.59 -12.05
C ALA A 47 8.60 -3.59 -10.59
N SER A 48 8.02 -4.71 -10.14
CA SER A 48 7.67 -4.90 -8.73
C SER A 48 8.88 -5.42 -7.95
N MET A 49 8.87 -5.16 -6.64
CA MET A 49 9.90 -5.63 -5.70
C MET A 49 9.28 -6.62 -4.71
N THR A 50 10.10 -7.57 -4.26
CA THR A 50 9.76 -8.42 -3.12
C THR A 50 9.81 -7.62 -1.81
N VAL A 51 9.20 -8.14 -0.76
CA VAL A 51 9.23 -7.49 0.58
C VAL A 51 10.67 -7.33 1.07
N ASP A 52 11.53 -8.31 0.83
CA ASP A 52 12.93 -8.26 1.26
C ASP A 52 13.74 -7.22 0.48
N GLU A 53 13.51 -7.08 -0.82
CA GLU A 53 14.10 -6.00 -1.61
C GLU A 53 13.64 -4.62 -1.14
N ILE A 54 12.35 -4.47 -0.77
CA ILE A 54 11.82 -3.22 -0.21
C ILE A 54 12.46 -2.93 1.16
N LYS A 55 12.59 -3.93 2.03
CA LYS A 55 13.28 -3.78 3.33
C LYS A 55 14.74 -3.35 3.16
N ALA A 56 15.40 -3.83 2.12
CA ALA A 56 16.80 -3.52 1.82
C ALA A 56 17.03 -2.10 1.27
N LEU A 57 15.97 -1.37 0.91
CA LEU A 57 16.11 0.02 0.47
C LEU A 57 16.69 0.89 1.59
N ARG A 58 17.70 1.69 1.27
CA ARG A 58 18.45 2.52 2.21
C ARG A 58 17.71 3.80 2.60
N VAL A 59 16.44 3.67 2.99
CA VAL A 59 15.61 4.81 3.39
C VAL A 59 16.15 5.48 4.66
N SER A 60 16.73 4.70 5.57
CA SER A 60 17.40 5.21 6.77
C SER A 60 18.51 6.21 6.49
N ASP A 61 19.20 6.12 5.34
CA ASP A 61 20.33 6.97 5.00
C ASP A 61 19.92 8.37 4.54
N VAL A 62 18.71 8.48 4.02
CA VAL A 62 18.12 9.75 3.57
C VAL A 62 17.17 10.35 4.59
N ALA A 63 16.87 9.62 5.66
CA ALA A 63 16.04 10.12 6.75
C ALA A 63 16.83 11.00 7.71
N ALA A 64 16.30 12.17 8.05
CA ALA A 64 16.84 12.97 9.13
C ALA A 64 16.76 12.23 10.48
N LYS A 65 17.55 12.69 11.48
CA LYS A 65 17.51 12.14 12.84
C LYS A 65 16.09 12.16 13.41
N ASP A 66 15.38 13.24 13.18
CA ASP A 66 13.99 13.43 13.56
C ASP A 66 13.17 13.54 12.27
N ALA A 67 12.38 12.49 11.97
CA ALA A 67 11.68 12.38 10.70
C ALA A 67 10.31 11.69 10.82
N HIS A 68 9.44 12.02 9.89
CA HIS A 68 8.17 11.32 9.65
C HIS A 68 8.28 10.45 8.39
N LEU A 69 7.65 9.28 8.44
CA LEU A 69 7.48 8.40 7.29
C LEU A 69 5.97 8.17 7.05
N TYR A 70 5.56 8.31 5.81
CA TYR A 70 4.25 7.93 5.30
C TYR A 70 4.46 6.78 4.31
N LEU A 71 4.21 5.56 4.74
CA LEU A 71 4.40 4.36 3.93
C LEU A 71 3.05 3.86 3.39
N TRP A 72 2.85 4.00 2.09
CA TRP A 72 1.68 3.45 1.42
C TRP A 72 1.79 1.95 1.24
N THR A 73 0.67 1.27 1.48
CA THR A 73 0.58 -0.18 1.32
C THR A 73 -0.84 -0.59 0.92
N THR A 74 -0.94 -1.79 0.38
CA THR A 74 -2.22 -2.41 0.03
C THR A 74 -2.68 -3.32 1.16
N ASN A 75 -3.95 -3.75 1.10
CA ASN A 75 -4.50 -4.69 2.07
C ASN A 75 -3.69 -6.00 2.16
N GLY A 76 -3.20 -6.51 1.02
CA GLY A 76 -2.42 -7.76 0.98
C GLY A 76 -1.04 -7.66 1.64
N TYR A 77 -0.45 -6.46 1.66
CA TYR A 77 0.88 -6.21 2.22
C TYR A 77 0.86 -5.42 3.53
N LEU A 78 -0.33 -5.22 4.13
CA LEU A 78 -0.44 -4.42 5.35
C LEU A 78 0.42 -5.00 6.50
N ARG A 79 0.45 -6.32 6.64
CA ARG A 79 1.27 -7.00 7.64
C ARG A 79 2.77 -6.81 7.37
N ASP A 80 3.20 -7.02 6.13
CA ASP A 80 4.61 -6.89 5.75
C ASP A 80 5.11 -5.45 5.85
N ALA A 81 4.22 -4.47 5.66
CA ALA A 81 4.55 -3.06 5.75
C ALA A 81 5.06 -2.66 7.15
N PHE A 82 4.61 -3.30 8.22
CA PHE A 82 5.15 -3.06 9.57
C PHE A 82 6.61 -3.52 9.68
N ASP A 83 6.95 -4.63 9.05
CA ASP A 83 8.34 -5.12 9.04
C ASP A 83 9.23 -4.18 8.22
N VAL A 84 8.72 -3.62 7.11
CA VAL A 84 9.43 -2.62 6.31
C VAL A 84 9.68 -1.35 7.13
N VAL A 85 8.69 -0.87 7.86
CA VAL A 85 8.83 0.29 8.77
C VAL A 85 9.96 0.06 9.77
N ALA A 86 9.99 -1.12 10.40
CA ALA A 86 11.03 -1.48 11.37
C ALA A 86 12.42 -1.56 10.71
N ALA A 87 12.52 -2.19 9.52
CA ALA A 87 13.77 -2.31 8.76
C ALA A 87 14.35 -0.94 8.36
N TRP A 88 13.49 0.04 8.08
CA TRP A 88 13.91 1.41 7.74
C TRP A 88 14.21 2.29 8.96
N GLY A 89 14.11 1.72 10.19
CA GLY A 89 14.45 2.41 11.44
C GLY A 89 13.39 3.41 11.90
N PHE A 90 12.13 3.17 11.57
CA PHE A 90 10.99 3.96 12.03
C PHE A 90 10.13 3.19 13.02
N THR A 91 9.41 3.92 13.85
CA THR A 91 8.41 3.37 14.78
C THR A 91 7.03 3.75 14.29
N TYR A 92 6.16 2.76 14.16
CA TYR A 92 4.76 2.96 13.80
C TYR A 92 4.03 3.84 14.83
N SER A 93 3.19 4.73 14.35
CA SER A 93 2.36 5.62 15.18
C SER A 93 0.86 5.43 14.94
N THR A 94 0.42 5.48 13.68
CA THR A 94 -1.00 5.29 13.34
C THR A 94 -1.19 4.90 11.88
N THR A 95 -2.34 4.32 11.56
CA THR A 95 -2.72 3.98 10.19
C THR A 95 -3.71 5.00 9.66
N LEU A 96 -3.41 5.55 8.49
CA LEU A 96 -4.32 6.35 7.70
C LEU A 96 -5.01 5.46 6.69
N VAL A 97 -6.31 5.63 6.52
CA VAL A 97 -7.12 4.82 5.59
C VAL A 97 -7.65 5.71 4.48
N TRP A 98 -7.29 5.40 3.26
CA TRP A 98 -7.93 5.99 2.08
C TRP A 98 -9.07 5.10 1.64
N ALA A 99 -10.30 5.54 1.85
CA ALA A 99 -11.50 4.93 1.31
C ALA A 99 -11.72 5.40 -0.12
N LYS A 100 -11.61 4.47 -1.06
CA LYS A 100 -11.86 4.73 -2.48
C LYS A 100 -13.36 4.68 -2.72
N ASN A 101 -13.92 5.72 -3.30
CA ASN A 101 -15.33 5.75 -3.66
C ASN A 101 -15.57 4.94 -4.95
N ILE A 102 -15.41 3.61 -4.86
CA ILE A 102 -15.59 2.69 -5.98
C ILE A 102 -16.79 1.81 -5.64
N MET A 103 -17.90 2.01 -6.33
CA MET A 103 -18.96 1.02 -6.39
C MET A 103 -18.48 -0.14 -7.26
N GLY A 104 -18.33 -1.31 -6.67
CA GLY A 104 -18.01 -2.55 -7.40
C GLY A 104 -16.53 -2.88 -7.43
N GLY A 105 -16.13 -3.75 -6.56
CA GLY A 105 -15.09 -4.74 -6.74
C GLY A 105 -13.69 -4.27 -7.12
N GLY A 106 -12.92 -3.84 -6.15
CA GLY A 106 -11.49 -4.09 -6.21
C GLY A 106 -11.24 -5.62 -6.18
N LEU A 107 -10.04 -6.03 -6.64
CA LEU A 107 -9.59 -7.42 -6.59
C LEU A 107 -9.54 -7.88 -5.12
N GLY A 108 -10.55 -8.58 -4.69
CA GLY A 108 -10.65 -9.13 -3.35
C GLY A 108 -11.53 -10.36 -3.39
N GLY A 109 -11.30 -11.32 -2.51
CA GLY A 109 -12.06 -12.55 -2.41
C GLY A 109 -13.53 -12.27 -2.07
N SER A 110 -13.98 -12.70 -0.90
CA SER A 110 -15.36 -12.49 -0.45
C SER A 110 -15.76 -11.02 -0.29
N TYR A 111 -14.77 -10.12 -0.16
CA TYR A 111 -15.00 -8.68 -0.04
C TYR A 111 -14.22 -7.93 -1.11
N GLY A 112 -14.88 -7.02 -1.82
CA GLY A 112 -14.22 -6.09 -2.73
C GLY A 112 -13.33 -5.09 -1.96
N ILE A 113 -12.05 -5.00 -2.32
CA ILE A 113 -11.10 -4.10 -1.65
C ILE A 113 -11.35 -2.68 -2.15
N SER A 114 -11.85 -1.82 -1.25
CA SER A 114 -12.15 -0.41 -1.52
C SER A 114 -11.26 0.56 -0.73
N THR A 115 -10.24 0.04 -0.03
CA THR A 115 -9.35 0.86 0.80
C THR A 115 -7.89 0.64 0.44
N GLU A 116 -7.08 1.67 0.67
CA GLU A 116 -5.62 1.57 0.79
C GLU A 116 -5.19 2.15 2.14
N PHE A 117 -4.02 1.76 2.58
CA PHE A 117 -3.49 2.14 3.88
C PHE A 117 -2.20 2.93 3.72
N CYS A 118 -2.02 3.91 4.62
CA CYS A 118 -0.77 4.62 4.74
C CYS A 118 -0.34 4.56 6.22
N LEU A 119 0.80 3.92 6.48
CA LEU A 119 1.34 3.87 7.83
C LEU A 119 2.07 5.18 8.12
N PHE A 120 1.59 5.93 9.10
CA PHE A 120 2.30 7.09 9.64
C PHE A 120 3.25 6.63 10.73
N CYS A 121 4.52 6.92 10.56
CA CYS A 121 5.60 6.45 11.41
C CYS A 121 6.54 7.59 11.78
N ARG A 122 7.28 7.42 12.86
CA ARG A 122 8.20 8.44 13.39
C ARG A 122 9.58 7.84 13.63
N ARG A 123 10.58 8.71 13.50
CA ARG A 123 11.95 8.46 13.92
C ARG A 123 12.40 9.66 14.79
N GLY A 124 13.05 9.37 15.91
CA GLY A 124 13.49 10.41 16.83
C GLY A 124 12.34 11.20 17.49
N ARG A 125 12.52 12.49 17.65
CA ARG A 125 11.57 13.41 18.31
C ARG A 125 10.78 14.26 17.31
N ALA A 126 10.51 13.76 16.10
CA ALA A 126 9.79 14.52 15.08
C ALA A 126 8.43 15.05 15.61
N PRO A 127 8.31 16.33 15.98
CA PRO A 127 7.06 16.89 16.48
C PRO A 127 6.09 17.11 15.32
N ALA A 128 4.81 16.86 15.57
CA ALA A 128 3.76 17.28 14.62
C ALA A 128 3.53 18.80 14.77
N ILE A 129 3.47 19.52 13.67
CA ILE A 129 3.18 20.96 13.65
C ILE A 129 1.71 21.24 14.00
N GLY A 130 0.83 20.23 13.78
CA GLY A 130 -0.60 20.33 14.06
C GLY A 130 -1.25 18.98 14.21
N ARG A 131 -2.54 18.99 14.55
CA ARG A 131 -3.35 17.76 14.68
C ARG A 131 -4.37 17.66 13.56
N VAL A 132 -4.32 16.58 12.80
CA VAL A 132 -5.38 16.19 11.85
C VAL A 132 -6.48 15.47 12.63
N LYS A 133 -7.74 15.86 12.42
CA LYS A 133 -8.88 15.37 13.22
C LYS A 133 -9.32 13.94 12.92
N GLY A 134 -8.75 13.28 11.92
CA GLY A 134 -9.15 11.92 11.57
C GLY A 134 -8.06 11.15 10.85
N THR A 135 -8.22 9.83 10.81
CA THR A 135 -7.32 8.90 10.11
C THR A 135 -7.98 8.26 8.89
N TRP A 136 -9.20 8.66 8.57
CA TRP A 136 -9.97 8.16 7.44
C TRP A 136 -10.19 9.28 6.43
N PHE A 137 -9.94 9.01 5.15
CA PHE A 137 -10.02 9.97 4.07
C PHE A 137 -10.78 9.38 2.88
N ASN A 138 -11.72 10.16 2.35
CA ASN A 138 -12.47 9.83 1.14
C ASN A 138 -12.07 10.79 0.01
N TRP A 139 -10.84 10.64 -0.49
CA TRP A 139 -10.38 11.42 -1.61
C TRP A 139 -10.87 10.80 -2.91
N LYS A 140 -11.46 11.64 -3.77
CA LYS A 140 -11.83 11.21 -5.11
C LYS A 140 -10.57 10.86 -5.89
N ARG A 141 -10.58 9.71 -6.57
CA ARG A 141 -9.55 9.44 -7.57
C ARG A 141 -9.66 10.48 -8.69
N PRO A 142 -8.58 11.16 -9.05
CA PRO A 142 -8.58 11.98 -10.26
C PRO A 142 -8.76 11.06 -11.47
N TYR A 143 -9.61 11.48 -12.39
CA TYR A 143 -9.82 10.79 -13.65
C TYR A 143 -8.97 11.47 -14.73
N LYS A 144 -8.27 10.67 -15.52
CA LYS A 144 -7.61 11.13 -16.74
C LYS A 144 -8.24 10.39 -17.91
N ASN A 145 -8.81 11.14 -18.87
CA ASN A 145 -9.49 10.58 -20.05
C ASN A 145 -10.60 9.55 -19.71
N GLY A 146 -11.38 9.78 -18.65
CA GLY A 146 -12.46 8.89 -18.24
C GLY A 146 -12.01 7.64 -17.44
N TYR A 147 -10.71 7.46 -17.26
CA TYR A 147 -10.16 6.35 -16.48
C TYR A 147 -9.53 6.84 -15.17
N PRO A 148 -9.60 6.03 -14.09
CA PRO A 148 -8.95 6.37 -12.84
C PRO A 148 -7.44 6.60 -13.06
N ASN A 149 -6.94 7.75 -12.64
CA ASN A 149 -5.51 8.02 -12.68
C ASN A 149 -4.83 7.30 -11.50
N HIS A 150 -4.09 6.24 -11.79
CA HIS A 150 -3.38 5.46 -10.77
C HIS A 150 -2.08 6.14 -10.27
N SER A 151 -1.63 7.20 -10.93
CA SER A 151 -0.39 7.92 -10.57
C SER A 151 -0.60 9.13 -9.65
N ALA A 152 -1.84 9.42 -9.25
CA ALA A 152 -2.15 10.54 -8.37
C ALA A 152 -2.37 10.05 -6.93
N LYS A 153 -1.29 9.62 -6.32
CA LYS A 153 -1.19 9.38 -4.87
C LYS A 153 -0.38 10.48 -4.21
#